data_31e2aca53877cb58559306eaf89a26a3
#
_entry.id   31e2aca53877cb58559306eaf89a26a3
#
_cell.length_a   1.000
_cell.length_b   1.000
_cell.length_c   1.000
_cell.angle_alpha   90.00
_cell.angle_beta   90.00
_cell.angle_gamma   90.00
#
_symmetry.space_group_name_H-M   'P 1'
#
loop_
_entity.id
_entity.type
_entity.pdbx_description
1 polymer ?
#
loop_
_entity_poly.entity_id
_entity_poly.type
_entity_poly.pdbx_seq_one_letter_code
_entity_poly.pdbx_strand_id
1 'polypeptide(L)'
;MIDIHAHILPDLDDGSEDMEESLEMAELAVESGVEIMAATPHSNQMGRFENFQSEQLRNAFEQLRTALKEEKIPLKIVNGMEIFASEDIAQKIILPFSPSHSYILKYVFFPSFF
;
A
#
# COMPACT_ATOMS: atom_id res chain seq x y z
N MET A 1 8.01 -14.87 -6.77
CA MET A 1 6.65 -14.35 -7.12
C MET A 1 6.53 -12.92 -6.66
N ILE A 2 5.83 -12.12 -7.41
CA ILE A 2 5.58 -10.72 -7.08
C ILE A 2 4.09 -10.52 -6.87
N ASP A 3 3.69 -10.05 -5.68
CA ASP A 3 2.30 -9.68 -5.39
C ASP A 3 2.13 -8.18 -5.67
N ILE A 4 1.22 -7.83 -6.55
CA ILE A 4 1.03 -6.46 -7.00
C ILE A 4 -0.15 -5.76 -6.32
N HIS A 5 -0.82 -6.39 -5.38
CA HIS A 5 -1.98 -5.81 -4.70
C HIS A 5 -2.15 -6.38 -3.29
N ALA A 6 -1.84 -5.59 -2.29
CA ALA A 6 -1.99 -6.01 -0.91
C ALA A 6 -2.27 -4.83 0.03
N HIS A 7 -3.19 -5.05 0.96
CA HIS A 7 -3.52 -4.08 2.00
C HIS A 7 -2.77 -4.45 3.28
N ILE A 8 -1.45 -4.44 3.19
CA ILE A 8 -0.56 -4.91 4.26
C ILE A 8 -0.14 -3.82 5.25
N LEU A 9 -0.30 -2.54 4.89
CA LEU A 9 0.09 -1.46 5.78
C LEU A 9 -0.85 -1.38 6.99
N PRO A 10 -0.31 -1.24 8.21
CA PRO A 10 -1.14 -1.30 9.42
C PRO A 10 -1.96 -0.04 9.64
N ASP A 11 -3.19 -0.23 10.09
CA ASP A 11 -4.09 0.83 10.56
C ASP A 11 -4.31 1.99 9.56
N LEU A 12 -4.46 1.66 8.28
CA LEU A 12 -4.74 2.66 7.24
C LEU A 12 -6.09 2.47 6.57
N ASP A 13 -6.52 1.24 6.41
CA ASP A 13 -7.72 0.90 5.66
C ASP A 13 -8.38 -0.37 6.21
N ASP A 14 -9.12 -1.07 5.38
CA ASP A 14 -9.81 -2.29 5.77
C ASP A 14 -8.94 -3.57 5.68
N GLY A 15 -7.65 -3.41 5.44
CA GLY A 15 -6.69 -4.51 5.44
C GLY A 15 -6.16 -4.79 6.85
N SER A 16 -4.84 -4.76 6.99
CA SER A 16 -4.18 -5.01 8.28
C SER A 16 -4.62 -4.01 9.35
N GLU A 17 -5.00 -4.51 10.53
CA GLU A 17 -5.44 -3.67 11.64
C GLU A 17 -4.26 -3.09 12.43
N ASP A 18 -3.17 -3.84 12.53
CA ASP A 18 -2.01 -3.44 13.32
C ASP A 18 -0.72 -4.06 12.76
N MET A 19 0.40 -3.72 13.36
CA MET A 19 1.71 -4.20 12.92
C MET A 19 1.84 -5.71 13.06
N GLU A 20 1.28 -6.30 14.11
CA GLU A 20 1.33 -7.75 14.31
C GLU A 20 0.65 -8.49 13.15
N GLU A 21 -0.53 -8.03 12.77
CA GLU A 21 -1.26 -8.59 11.63
C GLU A 21 -0.50 -8.40 10.32
N SER A 22 0.10 -7.22 10.13
CA SER A 22 0.93 -6.97 8.94
C SER A 22 2.11 -7.94 8.85
N LEU A 23 2.76 -8.23 9.96
CA LEU A 23 3.88 -9.17 9.99
C LEU A 23 3.42 -10.61 9.72
N GLU A 24 2.26 -11.01 10.26
CA GLU A 24 1.67 -12.32 9.96
C GLU A 24 1.35 -12.46 8.46
N MET A 25 0.77 -11.43 7.86
CA MET A 25 0.50 -11.40 6.43
C MET A 25 1.79 -11.54 5.61
N ALA A 26 2.85 -10.86 6.04
CA ALA A 26 4.15 -10.93 5.39
C ALA A 26 4.75 -12.33 5.47
N GLU A 27 4.67 -12.97 6.62
CA GLU A 27 5.17 -14.34 6.80
C GLU A 27 4.43 -15.33 5.89
N LEU A 28 3.11 -15.22 5.84
CA LEU A 28 2.29 -16.08 4.97
C LEU A 28 2.64 -15.85 3.49
N ALA A 29 2.87 -14.62 3.10
CA ALA A 29 3.25 -14.29 1.73
C ALA A 29 4.60 -14.94 1.38
N VAL A 30 5.59 -14.81 2.26
CA VAL A 30 6.90 -15.42 2.04
C VAL A 30 6.80 -16.95 1.97
N GLU A 31 6.03 -17.56 2.84
CA GLU A 31 5.79 -19.01 2.79
C GLU A 31 5.14 -19.44 1.47
N SER A 32 4.34 -18.56 0.88
CA SER A 32 3.69 -18.81 -0.41
C SER A 32 4.60 -18.52 -1.60
N GLY A 33 5.82 -18.06 -1.37
CA GLY A 33 6.79 -17.79 -2.43
C GLY A 33 6.82 -16.35 -2.91
N VAL A 34 6.18 -15.41 -2.21
CA VAL A 34 6.24 -13.99 -2.56
C VAL A 34 7.57 -13.40 -2.09
N GLU A 35 8.27 -12.72 -2.99
CA GLU A 35 9.55 -12.07 -2.70
C GLU A 35 9.39 -10.55 -2.66
N ILE A 36 8.50 -10.02 -3.47
CA ILE A 36 8.24 -8.58 -3.57
C ILE A 36 6.73 -8.36 -3.52
N MET A 37 6.30 -7.43 -2.70
CA MET A 37 4.88 -7.10 -2.55
C MET A 37 4.66 -5.59 -2.68
N ALA A 38 3.70 -5.20 -3.51
CA ALA A 38 3.26 -3.81 -3.56
C ALA A 38 2.23 -3.58 -2.46
N ALA A 39 2.54 -2.69 -1.54
CA ALA A 39 1.59 -2.22 -0.53
C ALA A 39 0.68 -1.20 -1.22
N THR A 40 -0.60 -1.57 -1.39
CA THR A 40 -1.56 -0.77 -2.15
C THR A 40 -2.78 -0.42 -1.29
N PRO A 41 -2.62 0.43 -0.26
CA PRO A 41 -3.74 0.81 0.58
C PRO A 41 -4.79 1.61 -0.21
N HIS A 42 -6.03 1.56 0.26
CA HIS A 42 -7.08 2.41 -0.28
C HIS A 42 -6.72 3.87 -0.14
N SER A 43 -7.02 4.65 -1.17
CA SER A 43 -6.66 6.05 -1.23
C SER A 43 -7.66 6.85 -2.05
N ASN A 44 -7.73 8.16 -1.80
CA ASN A 44 -8.59 9.08 -2.53
C ASN A 44 -10.10 8.78 -2.41
N GLN A 45 -10.51 8.07 -1.36
CA GLN A 45 -11.92 7.81 -1.09
C GLN A 45 -12.41 8.76 0.00
N MET A 46 -13.05 9.84 -0.41
CA MET A 46 -13.52 10.87 0.51
C MET A 46 -14.46 10.31 1.58
N GLY A 47 -14.24 10.76 2.80
CA GLY A 47 -15.05 10.35 3.94
C GLY A 47 -14.75 8.96 4.46
N ARG A 48 -13.82 8.24 3.84
CA ARG A 48 -13.45 6.89 4.26
C ARG A 48 -11.93 6.68 4.29
N PHE A 49 -11.28 6.67 3.14
CA PHE A 49 -9.83 6.46 3.04
C PHE A 49 -9.19 7.55 2.21
N GLU A 50 -8.77 8.63 2.87
CA GLU A 50 -8.22 9.81 2.20
C GLU A 50 -6.69 9.82 2.25
N ASN A 51 -6.07 8.65 2.09
CA ASN A 51 -4.64 8.44 2.32
C ASN A 51 -3.74 8.91 1.17
N PHE A 52 -4.24 9.68 0.21
CA PHE A 52 -3.43 10.02 -0.98
C PHE A 52 -2.18 10.78 -0.57
N GLN A 53 -1.03 10.10 -0.64
CA GLN A 53 0.29 10.63 -0.27
C GLN A 53 0.34 11.26 1.12
N SER A 54 -0.45 10.76 2.06
CA SER A 54 -0.46 11.28 3.43
C SER A 54 0.84 10.92 4.16
N GLU A 55 1.16 11.73 5.17
CA GLU A 55 2.27 11.43 6.07
C GLU A 55 2.04 10.13 6.83
N GLN A 56 0.79 9.87 7.23
CA GLN A 56 0.40 8.64 7.90
C GLN A 56 0.72 7.41 7.03
N LEU A 57 0.43 7.50 5.74
CA LEU A 57 0.75 6.42 4.80
C LEU A 57 2.25 6.18 4.72
N ARG A 58 3.03 7.24 4.57
CA ARG A 58 4.48 7.12 4.51
C ARG A 58 5.07 6.53 5.79
N ASN A 59 4.56 6.99 6.94
CA ASN A 59 5.01 6.48 8.24
C ASN A 59 4.68 5.00 8.40
N ALA A 60 3.47 4.58 8.03
CA ALA A 60 3.07 3.18 8.11
C ALA A 60 3.96 2.30 7.23
N PHE A 61 4.27 2.76 6.01
CA PHE A 61 5.16 2.04 5.10
C PHE A 61 6.57 1.87 5.70
N GLU A 62 7.15 2.96 6.21
CA GLU A 62 8.50 2.91 6.78
C GLU A 62 8.55 2.07 8.06
N GLN A 63 7.51 2.13 8.89
CA GLN A 63 7.41 1.30 10.09
C GLN A 63 7.34 -0.17 9.74
N LEU A 64 6.55 -0.55 8.74
CA LEU A 64 6.47 -1.94 8.31
C LEU A 64 7.79 -2.39 7.70
N ARG A 65 8.41 -1.58 6.86
CA ARG A 65 9.69 -1.91 6.26
C ARG A 65 10.76 -2.18 7.32
N THR A 66 10.81 -1.35 8.35
CA THR A 66 11.73 -1.52 9.48
C THR A 66 11.41 -2.79 10.26
N ALA A 67 10.15 -3.04 10.56
CA ALA A 67 9.73 -4.23 11.30
C ALA A 67 10.06 -5.52 10.54
N LEU A 68 9.86 -5.55 9.23
CA LEU A 68 10.22 -6.70 8.40
C LEU A 68 11.72 -7.01 8.51
N LYS A 69 12.54 -5.98 8.50
CA LYS A 69 13.99 -6.13 8.65
C LYS A 69 14.37 -6.65 10.04
N GLU A 70 13.77 -6.08 11.09
CA GLU A 70 14.03 -6.48 12.46
C GLU A 70 13.62 -7.93 12.74
N GLU A 71 12.47 -8.34 12.19
CA GLU A 71 11.95 -9.69 12.34
C GLU A 71 12.58 -10.68 11.33
N LYS A 72 13.49 -10.21 10.49
CA LYS A 72 14.18 -11.01 9.47
C LYS A 72 13.22 -11.72 8.53
N ILE A 73 12.14 -11.06 8.16
CA ILE A 73 11.18 -11.55 7.17
C ILE A 73 11.67 -11.10 5.78
N PRO A 74 12.04 -12.01 4.88
CA PRO A 74 12.66 -11.66 3.60
C PRO A 74 11.63 -11.25 2.55
N LEU A 75 10.82 -10.25 2.87
CA LEU A 75 9.84 -9.67 1.98
C LEU A 75 10.23 -8.23 1.68
N LYS A 76 10.38 -7.91 0.40
CA LYS A 76 10.59 -6.53 -0.03
C LYS A 76 9.22 -5.91 -0.32
N ILE A 77 8.92 -4.79 0.30
CA ILE A 77 7.71 -4.04 0.00
C ILE A 77 8.03 -2.82 -0.84
N VAL A 78 7.13 -2.49 -1.75
CA VAL A 78 7.22 -1.29 -2.59
C VAL A 78 5.92 -0.49 -2.46
N ASN A 79 6.03 0.81 -2.62
CA ASN A 79 4.88 1.70 -2.50
C ASN A 79 3.93 1.57 -3.70
N GLY A 80 2.65 1.58 -3.41
CA GLY A 80 1.59 1.65 -4.40
C GLY A 80 0.34 2.21 -3.76
N MET A 81 -0.73 2.31 -4.51
CA MET A 81 -2.02 2.77 -4.04
C MET A 81 -3.13 2.14 -4.84
N GLU A 82 -4.22 1.80 -4.16
CA GLU A 82 -5.49 1.51 -4.80
C GLU A 82 -6.31 2.79 -4.77
N ILE A 83 -6.40 3.47 -5.91
CA ILE A 83 -6.94 4.82 -5.99
C ILE A 83 -8.41 4.81 -6.39
N PHE A 84 -9.24 5.45 -5.56
CA PHE A 84 -10.63 5.70 -5.92
C PHE A 84 -10.71 6.71 -7.07
N ALA A 85 -11.42 6.37 -8.14
CA ALA A 85 -11.54 7.22 -9.31
C ALA A 85 -12.40 8.44 -9.02
N SER A 86 -11.89 9.62 -9.33
CA SER A 86 -12.60 10.89 -9.24
C SER A 86 -12.27 11.74 -10.46
N GLU A 87 -13.02 12.82 -10.64
CA GLU A 87 -12.83 13.69 -11.82
C GLU A 87 -11.45 14.31 -11.87
N ASP A 88 -10.85 14.55 -10.72
CA ASP A 88 -9.53 15.18 -10.61
C ASP A 88 -8.37 14.17 -10.48
N ILE A 89 -8.66 12.90 -10.71
CA ILE A 89 -7.68 11.84 -10.50
C ILE A 89 -6.38 12.05 -11.30
N ALA A 90 -6.49 12.52 -12.52
CA ALA A 90 -5.32 12.75 -13.37
C ALA A 90 -4.36 13.77 -12.75
N GLN A 91 -4.88 14.84 -12.16
CA GLN A 91 -4.07 15.85 -11.49
C GLN A 91 -3.39 15.29 -10.25
N LYS A 92 -4.11 14.48 -9.47
CA LYS A 92 -3.58 13.85 -8.27
C LYS A 92 -2.47 12.84 -8.58
N ILE A 93 -2.57 12.15 -9.70
CA ILE A 93 -1.59 11.15 -10.11
C ILE A 93 -0.33 11.83 -10.68
N ILE A 94 -0.50 12.81 -11.55
CA ILE A 94 0.61 13.41 -12.29
C ILE A 94 1.44 14.36 -11.42
N LEU A 95 0.79 15.26 -10.70
CA LEU A 95 1.48 16.32 -9.95
C LEU A 95 2.26 15.81 -8.74
N PRO A 96 1.74 14.89 -7.91
CA PRO A 96 2.46 14.44 -6.73
C PRO A 96 3.61 13.48 -7.00
N PHE A 97 3.60 12.78 -8.12
CA PHE A 97 4.61 11.76 -8.41
C PHE A 97 5.84 12.40 -9.04
N SER A 98 6.92 12.43 -8.29
CA SER A 98 8.22 12.87 -8.76
C SER A 98 9.00 11.65 -9.29
N PRO A 99 9.87 11.83 -10.29
CA PRO A 99 10.70 10.73 -10.79
C PRO A 99 11.60 10.09 -9.75
N SER A 100 11.89 10.79 -8.65
CA SER A 100 12.73 10.28 -7.56
C SER A 100 11.98 9.37 -6.60
N HIS A 101 10.66 9.28 -6.69
CA HIS A 101 9.85 8.44 -5.82
C HIS A 101 9.55 7.11 -6.47
N SER A 102 9.67 6.03 -5.69
CA SER A 102 9.40 4.67 -6.16
C SER A 102 7.94 4.28 -6.00
N TYR A 103 7.03 5.12 -6.42
CA TYR A 103 5.62 4.81 -6.37
C TYR A 103 5.20 3.95 -7.53
N ILE A 104 4.41 2.94 -7.22
CA ILE A 104 3.78 2.11 -8.24
C ILE A 104 2.29 2.36 -8.16
N LEU A 105 1.74 3.03 -9.19
CA LEU A 105 0.32 3.19 -9.34
C LEU A 105 -0.24 1.91 -9.97
N LYS A 106 -1.01 1.16 -9.21
CA LYS A 106 -1.44 -0.16 -9.64
C LYS A 106 -2.67 -0.13 -10.50
N TYR A 107 -3.71 0.49 -10.02
CA TYR A 107 -4.96 0.58 -10.76
C TYR A 107 -5.88 1.59 -10.11
N VAL A 108 -6.91 1.92 -10.86
CA VAL A 108 -7.99 2.78 -10.42
C VAL A 108 -9.20 1.89 -10.16
N PHE A 109 -9.77 2.01 -8.98
CA PHE A 109 -10.93 1.23 -8.55
C PHE A 109 -12.21 2.04 -8.72
N PHE A 110 -13.24 1.43 -9.30
CA PHE A 110 -14.52 2.06 -9.56
C PHE A 110 -15.63 1.30 -8.82
N PRO A 111 -15.83 1.54 -7.53
CA PRO A 111 -16.79 0.73 -6.76
C PRO A 111 -18.23 0.85 -7.24
N SER A 112 -18.60 1.93 -7.94
CA SER A 112 -19.94 2.08 -8.46
C SER A 112 -20.27 1.12 -9.62
N PHE A 113 -19.28 0.42 -10.16
CA PHE A 113 -19.47 -0.57 -11.23
C PHE A 113 -19.42 -2.01 -10.71
N PHE A 114 -19.24 -2.17 -9.43
CA PHE A 114 -19.11 -3.46 -8.77
C PHE A 114 -20.07 -3.53 -7.56
#